data_9c6f3a03a8b18dcb6d4fe21fb2a9beb0
#
_entry.id   9c6f3a03a8b18dcb6d4fe21fb2a9beb0
#
_cell.length_a   1.000
_cell.length_b   1.000
_cell.length_c   1.000
_cell.angle_alpha   90.00
_cell.angle_beta   90.00
_cell.angle_gamma   90.00
#
_symmetry.space_group_name_H-M   'P 1'
#
loop_
_entity.id
_entity.type
_entity.pdbx_description
1 polymer ?
#
loop_
_entity_poly.entity_id
_entity_poly.type
_entity_poly.pdbx_seq_one_letter_code
_entity_poly.pdbx_strand_id
1 'polypeptide(L)'
;MPTSTKKRKKSSTRPSVGAAPTVPIHRPSPAPQNDNEWFELRPSGIQGLGAFARKDIPRGTRIIEYTGEKISYAESDHRYPDDDHSERHHTFLFTLNSKWIIDAAFDGNDARFINHSCDPNCDAYIERGHIWIESIKRIPAGTELAYDYQYEYLDEYTPEDLAFYVCRCGSPKCRGTIVEPKKTRRRR
;
A
#
# COMPACT_ATOMS: atom_id res chain seq x y z
N MET A 1 -18.09 -29.27 -55.89
CA MET A 1 -16.70 -28.76 -55.89
C MET A 1 -16.26 -28.55 -54.45
N PRO A 2 -15.43 -29.43 -53.85
CA PRO A 2 -14.99 -29.25 -52.49
C PRO A 2 -13.68 -28.45 -52.44
N THR A 3 -13.62 -27.40 -51.66
CA THR A 3 -12.47 -26.56 -51.42
C THR A 3 -11.51 -27.19 -50.39
N SER A 4 -10.30 -27.43 -50.86
CA SER A 4 -9.19 -28.03 -50.08
C SER A 4 -8.65 -27.08 -49.04
N THR A 5 -8.71 -27.44 -47.76
CA THR A 5 -8.12 -26.70 -46.65
C THR A 5 -6.70 -27.22 -46.40
N LYS A 6 -5.67 -26.42 -46.73
CA LYS A 6 -4.26 -26.71 -46.42
C LYS A 6 -3.98 -26.54 -44.93
N LYS A 7 -3.68 -27.65 -44.25
CA LYS A 7 -3.12 -27.61 -42.86
C LYS A 7 -1.68 -27.11 -42.88
N ARG A 8 -1.42 -25.96 -42.21
CA ARG A 8 -0.07 -25.44 -41.95
C ARG A 8 0.55 -26.23 -40.77
N LYS A 9 1.66 -26.93 -41.05
CA LYS A 9 2.50 -27.56 -40.03
C LYS A 9 3.13 -26.45 -39.18
N LYS A 10 2.89 -26.43 -37.84
CA LYS A 10 3.63 -25.63 -36.90
C LYS A 10 4.97 -26.30 -36.65
N SER A 11 6.07 -25.59 -36.95
CA SER A 11 7.42 -25.95 -36.58
C SER A 11 7.57 -25.75 -35.08
N SER A 12 7.85 -26.84 -34.36
CA SER A 12 8.18 -26.83 -32.93
C SER A 12 9.68 -26.53 -32.77
N THR A 13 10.04 -25.27 -32.61
CA THR A 13 11.34 -24.89 -32.10
C THR A 13 11.24 -24.80 -30.60
N ARG A 14 11.84 -25.74 -29.87
CA ARG A 14 12.04 -25.69 -28.42
C ARG A 14 12.88 -24.44 -28.09
N PRO A 15 12.42 -23.52 -27.20
CA PRO A 15 13.30 -22.48 -26.72
C PRO A 15 14.38 -23.11 -25.82
N SER A 16 15.61 -22.67 -26.00
CA SER A 16 16.74 -22.96 -25.14
C SER A 16 16.39 -22.59 -23.69
N VAL A 17 16.67 -23.49 -22.76
CA VAL A 17 16.55 -23.24 -21.31
C VAL A 17 17.55 -22.15 -20.95
N GLY A 18 17.10 -20.90 -20.96
CA GLY A 18 17.80 -19.81 -20.32
C GLY A 18 17.91 -20.13 -18.81
N ALA A 19 19.04 -19.77 -18.20
CA ALA A 19 19.25 -19.91 -16.77
C ALA A 19 18.02 -19.36 -16.03
N ALA A 20 17.48 -20.16 -15.10
CA ALA A 20 16.37 -19.73 -14.26
C ALA A 20 16.74 -18.37 -13.63
N PRO A 21 15.86 -17.37 -13.65
CA PRO A 21 16.10 -16.13 -12.96
C PRO A 21 16.38 -16.48 -11.50
N THR A 22 17.52 -16.03 -10.98
CA THR A 22 17.80 -16.09 -9.54
C THR A 22 16.69 -15.29 -8.87
N VAL A 23 15.77 -15.99 -8.20
CA VAL A 23 14.73 -15.34 -7.41
C VAL A 23 15.43 -14.43 -6.41
N PRO A 24 15.16 -13.12 -6.39
CA PRO A 24 15.75 -12.24 -5.41
C PRO A 24 15.46 -12.79 -4.02
N ILE A 25 16.46 -12.83 -3.15
CA ILE A 25 16.26 -13.20 -1.75
C ILE A 25 15.52 -12.02 -1.11
N HIS A 26 14.19 -12.10 -1.05
CA HIS A 26 13.36 -11.11 -0.37
C HIS A 26 13.69 -11.16 1.12
N ARG A 27 14.20 -10.08 1.68
CA ARG A 27 14.49 -9.98 3.10
C ARG A 27 13.25 -9.46 3.83
N PRO A 28 12.58 -10.30 4.66
CA PRO A 28 11.46 -9.82 5.47
C PRO A 28 11.84 -8.57 6.25
N SER A 29 10.91 -7.64 6.37
CA SER A 29 11.14 -6.42 7.14
C SER A 29 11.45 -6.73 8.59
N PRO A 30 12.33 -5.96 9.23
CA PRO A 30 12.69 -6.18 10.62
C PRO A 30 11.46 -6.07 11.54
N ALA A 31 11.57 -6.66 12.73
CA ALA A 31 10.61 -6.38 13.80
C ALA A 31 10.54 -4.85 14.08
N PRO A 32 9.46 -4.36 14.69
CA PRO A 32 9.35 -2.95 15.07
C PRO A 32 10.60 -2.46 15.80
N GLN A 33 11.23 -1.39 15.29
CA GLN A 33 12.51 -0.89 15.82
C GLN A 33 12.30 0.12 16.93
N ASN A 34 11.21 0.92 16.85
CA ASN A 34 10.88 1.95 17.83
C ASN A 34 12.00 3.00 18.05
N ASP A 35 12.83 3.24 17.05
CA ASP A 35 14.00 4.13 17.11
C ASP A 35 13.71 5.54 16.56
N ASN A 36 12.49 5.78 16.03
CA ASN A 36 12.11 7.08 15.51
C ASN A 36 11.98 8.12 16.62
N GLU A 37 12.52 9.32 16.40
CA GLU A 37 12.49 10.40 17.38
C GLU A 37 11.10 11.02 17.61
N TRP A 38 10.20 10.90 16.60
CA TRP A 38 8.89 11.53 16.60
C TRP A 38 7.79 10.64 17.15
N PHE A 39 7.89 9.33 16.98
CA PHE A 39 6.84 8.40 17.40
C PHE A 39 7.38 7.12 18.02
N GLU A 40 6.52 6.42 18.70
CA GLU A 40 6.70 5.06 19.17
C GLU A 40 5.55 4.17 18.71
N LEU A 41 5.82 2.88 18.55
CA LEU A 41 4.81 1.91 18.19
C LEU A 41 4.14 1.35 19.44
N ARG A 42 2.80 1.35 19.44
CA ARG A 42 1.95 0.78 20.48
C ARG A 42 0.77 0.04 19.86
N PRO A 43 0.08 -0.85 20.60
CA PRO A 43 -1.21 -1.40 20.15
C PRO A 43 -2.19 -0.26 19.81
N SER A 44 -2.82 -0.36 18.62
CA SER A 44 -3.75 0.63 18.09
C SER A 44 -5.19 0.17 18.21
N GLY A 45 -6.10 1.10 18.49
CA GLY A 45 -7.54 0.87 18.40
C GLY A 45 -8.05 0.81 16.94
N ILE A 46 -7.25 1.26 15.97
CA ILE A 46 -7.58 1.21 14.54
C ILE A 46 -7.26 -0.19 14.01
N GLN A 47 -5.97 -0.58 14.11
CA GLN A 47 -5.50 -1.89 13.67
C GLN A 47 -4.11 -2.21 14.18
N GLY A 48 -3.92 -3.43 14.73
CA GLY A 48 -2.63 -3.98 15.10
C GLY A 48 -1.75 -3.02 15.92
N LEU A 49 -0.61 -2.63 15.35
CA LEU A 49 0.23 -1.56 15.88
C LEU A 49 -0.13 -0.22 15.23
N GLY A 50 0.11 0.87 15.95
CA GLY A 50 0.01 2.24 15.47
C GLY A 50 1.22 3.06 15.93
N ALA A 51 1.52 4.13 15.21
CA ALA A 51 2.58 5.07 15.53
C ALA A 51 2.00 6.22 16.35
N PHE A 52 2.53 6.44 17.57
CA PHE A 52 2.02 7.46 18.50
C PHE A 52 3.10 8.50 18.77
N ALA A 53 2.75 9.78 18.66
CA ALA A 53 3.68 10.87 18.85
C ALA A 53 4.35 10.83 20.25
N ARG A 54 5.70 10.79 20.32
CA ARG A 54 6.46 10.85 21.58
C ARG A 54 6.44 12.23 22.20
N LYS A 55 6.34 13.26 21.37
CA LYS A 55 6.37 14.69 21.70
C LYS A 55 5.44 15.44 20.74
N ASP A 56 5.16 16.69 21.01
CA ASP A 56 4.43 17.53 20.07
C ASP A 56 5.17 17.62 18.73
N ILE A 57 4.46 17.34 17.64
CA ILE A 57 5.00 17.42 16.29
C ILE A 57 4.42 18.67 15.61
N PRO A 58 5.26 19.64 15.22
CA PRO A 58 4.81 20.82 14.47
C PRO A 58 4.23 20.45 13.12
N ARG A 59 3.31 21.27 12.59
CA ARG A 59 2.85 21.14 11.20
C ARG A 59 4.02 21.29 10.22
N GLY A 60 4.05 20.45 9.16
CA GLY A 60 5.08 20.47 8.14
C GLY A 60 6.37 19.74 8.55
N THR A 61 6.30 18.95 9.62
CA THR A 61 7.44 18.11 10.04
C THR A 61 7.49 16.86 9.17
N ARG A 62 8.61 16.62 8.50
CA ARG A 62 8.91 15.36 7.82
C ARG A 62 9.29 14.33 8.87
N ILE A 63 8.42 13.34 9.08
CA ILE A 63 8.49 12.41 10.21
C ILE A 63 9.36 11.20 9.88
N ILE A 64 9.10 10.56 8.74
CA ILE A 64 9.77 9.33 8.32
C ILE A 64 9.62 9.12 6.82
N GLU A 65 10.60 8.47 6.19
CA GLU A 65 10.45 7.92 4.84
C GLU A 65 9.73 6.56 4.93
N TYR A 66 8.78 6.32 4.04
CA TYR A 66 8.17 5.00 3.87
C TYR A 66 9.08 4.16 2.97
N THR A 67 9.81 3.21 3.54
CA THR A 67 10.75 2.35 2.83
C THR A 67 10.22 0.94 2.67
N GLY A 68 10.77 0.22 1.69
CA GLY A 68 10.46 -1.17 1.39
C GLY A 68 11.11 -1.61 0.09
N GLU A 69 10.85 -2.85 -0.29
CA GLU A 69 11.30 -3.37 -1.57
C GLU A 69 10.53 -2.68 -2.72
N LYS A 70 11.26 -2.23 -3.73
CA LYS A 70 10.65 -1.62 -4.92
C LYS A 70 10.33 -2.70 -5.93
N ILE A 71 9.04 -2.94 -6.17
CA ILE A 71 8.53 -3.98 -7.04
C ILE A 71 7.70 -3.41 -8.20
N SER A 72 7.53 -4.18 -9.27
CA SER A 72 6.60 -3.85 -10.36
C SER A 72 5.16 -4.22 -9.98
N TYR A 73 4.16 -3.71 -10.72
CA TYR A 73 2.77 -4.13 -10.56
C TYR A 73 2.61 -5.63 -10.80
N ALA A 74 3.24 -6.18 -11.85
CA ALA A 74 3.18 -7.61 -12.14
C ALA A 74 3.75 -8.49 -11.00
N GLU A 75 4.80 -8.02 -10.32
CA GLU A 75 5.32 -8.69 -9.14
C GLU A 75 4.39 -8.56 -7.94
N SER A 76 3.75 -7.38 -7.77
CA SER A 76 2.73 -7.18 -6.73
C SER A 76 1.55 -8.13 -6.91
N ASP A 77 1.00 -8.25 -8.14
CA ASP A 77 -0.11 -9.14 -8.46
C ASP A 77 0.27 -10.62 -8.25
N HIS A 78 1.54 -10.96 -8.50
CA HIS A 78 2.05 -12.32 -8.25
C HIS A 78 2.16 -12.63 -6.74
N ARG A 79 2.59 -11.66 -5.93
CA ARG A 79 2.73 -11.85 -4.47
C ARG A 79 1.40 -11.82 -3.73
N TYR A 80 0.47 -11.00 -4.21
CA TYR A 80 -0.80 -10.67 -3.56
C TYR A 80 -1.96 -10.78 -4.55
N PRO A 81 -2.28 -12.00 -5.01
CA PRO A 81 -3.36 -12.21 -5.97
C PRO A 81 -4.72 -11.81 -5.36
N ASP A 82 -5.56 -11.13 -6.14
CA ASP A 82 -6.87 -10.60 -5.72
C ASP A 82 -7.88 -11.70 -5.33
N ASP A 83 -7.72 -12.91 -5.84
CA ASP A 83 -8.58 -14.07 -5.55
C ASP A 83 -8.25 -14.76 -4.23
N ASP A 84 -7.17 -14.41 -3.57
CA ASP A 84 -6.83 -14.90 -2.24
C ASP A 84 -7.58 -14.09 -1.16
N HIS A 85 -8.87 -14.38 -0.97
CA HIS A 85 -9.71 -13.84 0.12
C HIS A 85 -9.30 -14.32 1.53
N SER A 86 -8.12 -14.93 1.69
CA SER A 86 -7.55 -15.25 2.99
C SER A 86 -7.20 -13.97 3.76
N GLU A 87 -6.97 -14.08 5.06
CA GLU A 87 -6.75 -12.97 6.02
C GLU A 87 -5.63 -11.96 5.70
N ARG A 88 -5.12 -11.94 4.45
CA ARG A 88 -3.96 -11.15 4.01
C ARG A 88 -4.27 -9.73 3.56
N HIS A 89 -5.38 -9.13 3.99
CA HIS A 89 -5.74 -7.74 3.65
C HIS A 89 -4.81 -6.69 4.30
N HIS A 90 -3.71 -7.12 4.90
CA HIS A 90 -2.70 -6.24 5.47
C HIS A 90 -1.46 -6.21 4.58
N THR A 91 -1.64 -5.75 3.35
CA THR A 91 -0.50 -5.46 2.49
C THR A 91 0.11 -4.12 2.91
N PHE A 92 1.42 -4.10 3.03
CA PHE A 92 2.18 -2.86 3.25
C PHE A 92 2.64 -2.27 1.92
N LEU A 93 1.71 -2.20 0.95
CA LEU A 93 1.97 -1.72 -0.40
C LEU A 93 1.72 -0.22 -0.51
N PHE A 94 2.65 0.50 -1.11
CA PHE A 94 2.49 1.92 -1.41
C PHE A 94 2.82 2.20 -2.88
N THR A 95 1.86 2.75 -3.62
CA THR A 95 2.06 3.12 -5.04
C THR A 95 3.05 4.28 -5.15
N LEU A 96 4.24 4.03 -5.72
CA LEU A 96 5.24 5.05 -5.94
C LEU A 96 4.96 5.87 -7.21
N ASN A 97 4.57 5.21 -8.30
CA ASN A 97 4.20 5.81 -9.58
C ASN A 97 3.55 4.77 -10.50
N SER A 98 3.31 5.12 -11.77
CA SER A 98 2.67 4.22 -12.75
C SER A 98 3.45 2.94 -13.11
N LYS A 99 4.66 2.74 -12.57
CA LYS A 99 5.50 1.57 -12.86
C LYS A 99 5.89 0.78 -11.61
N TRP A 100 5.92 1.43 -10.45
CA TRP A 100 6.54 0.91 -9.25
C TRP A 100 5.66 1.05 -8.02
N ILE A 101 5.73 0.04 -7.18
CA ILE A 101 5.14 -0.05 -5.84
C ILE A 101 6.28 -0.26 -4.84
N ILE A 102 6.14 0.26 -3.64
CA ILE A 102 6.99 -0.07 -2.49
C ILE A 102 6.25 -1.11 -1.66
N ASP A 103 6.88 -2.25 -1.46
CA ASP A 103 6.38 -3.34 -0.63
C ASP A 103 7.15 -3.34 0.70
N ALA A 104 6.55 -2.75 1.73
CA ALA A 104 7.19 -2.65 3.04
C ALA A 104 7.02 -3.91 3.92
N ALA A 105 6.50 -5.01 3.38
CA ALA A 105 6.65 -6.34 3.99
C ALA A 105 8.11 -6.83 3.89
N PHE A 106 8.89 -6.26 2.95
CA PHE A 106 10.29 -6.59 2.71
C PHE A 106 11.14 -5.32 2.72
N ASP A 107 12.26 -5.34 3.44
CA ASP A 107 13.17 -4.18 3.63
C ASP A 107 12.47 -2.89 4.08
N GLY A 108 11.28 -3.01 4.70
CA GLY A 108 10.48 -1.89 5.20
C GLY A 108 10.92 -1.44 6.60
N ASN A 109 10.51 -0.23 6.96
CA ASN A 109 10.72 0.36 8.28
C ASN A 109 9.40 0.55 9.05
N ASP A 110 9.47 1.23 10.19
CA ASP A 110 8.32 1.44 11.08
C ASP A 110 7.22 2.35 10.49
N ALA A 111 7.45 3.04 9.36
CA ALA A 111 6.42 3.83 8.67
C ALA A 111 5.20 2.98 8.25
N ARG A 112 5.39 1.69 8.00
CA ARG A 112 4.31 0.75 7.63
C ARG A 112 3.23 0.56 8.71
N PHE A 113 3.52 0.97 9.94
CA PHE A 113 2.57 0.92 11.06
C PHE A 113 1.80 2.22 11.29
N ILE A 114 1.98 3.24 10.43
CA ILE A 114 1.15 4.44 10.47
C ILE A 114 -0.19 4.10 9.82
N ASN A 115 -1.26 4.08 10.63
CA ASN A 115 -2.58 3.62 10.22
C ASN A 115 -3.33 4.63 9.34
N HIS A 116 -4.43 4.15 8.73
CA HIS A 116 -5.33 5.00 7.96
C HIS A 116 -6.25 5.83 8.86
N SER A 117 -6.53 7.07 8.44
CA SER A 117 -7.65 7.86 8.94
C SER A 117 -8.34 8.67 7.85
N CYS A 118 -9.68 8.74 7.92
CA CYS A 118 -10.49 9.64 7.09
C CYS A 118 -10.43 11.11 7.52
N ASP A 119 -9.83 11.42 8.69
CA ASP A 119 -9.53 12.77 9.17
C ASP A 119 -8.05 12.82 9.63
N PRO A 120 -7.12 12.70 8.68
CA PRO A 120 -5.72 12.46 8.95
C PRO A 120 -5.01 13.64 9.62
N ASN A 121 -3.90 13.36 10.31
CA ASN A 121 -2.98 14.34 10.84
C ASN A 121 -1.63 14.35 10.12
N CYS A 122 -1.41 13.36 9.27
CA CYS A 122 -0.27 13.28 8.36
C CYS A 122 -0.75 13.14 6.91
N ASP A 123 0.15 13.34 5.97
CA ASP A 123 -0.04 13.05 4.57
C ASP A 123 1.25 12.42 4.00
N ALA A 124 1.13 11.74 2.87
CA ALA A 124 2.23 11.08 2.21
C ALA A 124 2.59 11.83 0.92
N TYR A 125 3.85 12.23 0.80
CA TYR A 125 4.36 12.99 -0.34
C TYR A 125 5.42 12.20 -1.09
N ILE A 126 5.30 12.12 -2.42
CA ILE A 126 6.31 11.52 -3.27
C ILE A 126 7.24 12.61 -3.78
N GLU A 127 8.50 12.55 -3.38
CA GLU A 127 9.55 13.47 -3.81
C GLU A 127 10.77 12.71 -4.31
N ARG A 128 11.15 12.94 -5.57
CA ARG A 128 12.34 12.34 -6.21
C ARG A 128 12.42 10.80 -6.10
N GLY A 129 11.27 10.13 -6.06
CA GLY A 129 11.20 8.68 -5.97
C GLY A 129 11.25 8.12 -4.55
N HIS A 130 11.14 8.98 -3.54
CA HIS A 130 10.99 8.65 -2.12
C HIS A 130 9.61 9.01 -1.64
N ILE A 131 9.06 8.26 -0.69
CA ILE A 131 7.75 8.51 -0.08
C ILE A 131 7.99 9.02 1.33
N TRP A 132 7.54 10.24 1.62
CA TRP A 132 7.72 10.89 2.91
C TRP A 132 6.39 11.06 3.62
N ILE A 133 6.33 10.68 4.89
CA ILE A 133 5.19 10.98 5.75
C ILE A 133 5.47 12.28 6.48
N GLU A 134 4.57 13.27 6.30
CA GLU A 134 4.68 14.59 6.91
C GLU A 134 3.42 14.93 7.71
N SER A 135 3.58 15.70 8.79
CA SER A 135 2.45 16.23 9.56
C SER A 135 1.76 17.37 8.81
N ILE A 136 0.44 17.28 8.59
CA ILE A 136 -0.37 18.34 7.95
C ILE A 136 -0.99 19.31 8.96
N LYS A 137 -0.91 19.01 10.24
CA LYS A 137 -1.33 19.85 11.37
C LYS A 137 -0.42 19.59 12.57
N ARG A 138 -0.47 20.44 13.60
CA ARG A 138 0.21 20.13 14.88
C ARG A 138 -0.38 18.87 15.46
N ILE A 139 0.47 17.93 15.88
CA ILE A 139 0.09 16.65 16.48
C ILE A 139 0.57 16.67 17.94
N PRO A 140 -0.34 16.69 18.93
CA PRO A 140 0.05 16.63 20.34
C PRO A 140 0.74 15.31 20.70
N ALA A 141 1.63 15.33 21.69
CA ALA A 141 2.22 14.12 22.28
C ALA A 141 1.11 13.10 22.64
N GLY A 142 1.38 11.82 22.41
CA GLY A 142 0.45 10.71 22.68
C GLY A 142 -0.65 10.50 21.63
N THR A 143 -0.78 11.38 20.62
CA THR A 143 -1.74 11.23 19.53
C THR A 143 -1.24 10.19 18.52
N GLU A 144 -2.13 9.32 18.03
CA GLU A 144 -1.80 8.40 16.93
C GLU A 144 -1.63 9.16 15.61
N LEU A 145 -0.54 8.88 14.91
CA LEU A 145 -0.28 9.36 13.55
C LEU A 145 -1.10 8.55 12.57
N ALA A 146 -1.73 9.23 11.62
CA ALA A 146 -2.51 8.57 10.58
C ALA A 146 -2.55 9.42 9.32
N TYR A 147 -2.57 8.77 8.16
CA TYR A 147 -2.78 9.43 6.87
C TYR A 147 -3.89 8.74 6.08
N ASP A 148 -4.46 9.43 5.07
CA ASP A 148 -5.43 8.80 4.19
C ASP A 148 -4.67 7.92 3.19
N TYR A 149 -4.99 6.65 3.13
CA TYR A 149 -4.33 5.70 2.22
C TYR A 149 -4.68 5.96 0.76
N GLN A 150 -5.77 6.69 0.48
CA GLN A 150 -6.21 7.05 -0.86
C GLN A 150 -6.40 5.83 -1.77
N TYR A 151 -6.96 4.75 -1.23
CA TYR A 151 -7.30 3.58 -2.04
C TYR A 151 -8.29 3.97 -3.11
N GLU A 152 -7.92 3.78 -4.38
CA GLU A 152 -8.76 4.15 -5.51
C GLU A 152 -10.05 3.32 -5.54
N TYR A 153 -11.18 3.99 -5.80
CA TYR A 153 -12.44 3.31 -6.07
C TYR A 153 -12.41 2.72 -7.47
N LEU A 154 -12.61 1.40 -7.58
CA LEU A 154 -12.74 0.70 -8.86
C LEU A 154 -14.22 0.43 -9.14
N ASP A 155 -14.65 0.63 -10.40
CA ASP A 155 -16.06 0.46 -10.78
C ASP A 155 -16.54 -1.00 -10.69
N GLU A 156 -15.64 -1.95 -10.71
CA GLU A 156 -15.87 -3.39 -10.54
C GLU A 156 -16.07 -3.82 -9.07
N TYR A 157 -15.78 -2.97 -8.08
CA TYR A 157 -15.95 -3.34 -6.68
C TYR A 157 -17.39 -3.67 -6.35
N THR A 158 -17.61 -4.90 -5.85
CA THR A 158 -18.87 -5.35 -5.28
C THR A 158 -19.02 -4.86 -3.83
N PRO A 159 -20.23 -4.93 -3.23
CA PRO A 159 -20.39 -4.68 -1.80
C PRO A 159 -19.55 -5.61 -0.92
N GLU A 160 -19.33 -6.85 -1.34
CA GLU A 160 -18.49 -7.84 -0.69
C GLU A 160 -17.03 -7.41 -0.71
N ASP A 161 -16.51 -6.91 -1.85
CA ASP A 161 -15.14 -6.38 -1.94
C ASP A 161 -14.97 -5.17 -1.01
N LEU A 162 -15.93 -4.25 -1.00
CA LEU A 162 -15.87 -3.08 -0.11
C LEU A 162 -15.93 -3.45 1.37
N ALA A 163 -16.52 -4.58 1.73
CA ALA A 163 -16.54 -5.08 3.10
C ALA A 163 -15.14 -5.45 3.63
N PHE A 164 -14.18 -5.73 2.75
CA PHE A 164 -12.78 -5.95 3.15
C PHE A 164 -12.06 -4.65 3.53
N TYR A 165 -12.48 -3.52 2.95
CA TYR A 165 -11.86 -2.22 3.13
C TYR A 165 -12.50 -1.38 4.24
N VAL A 166 -12.99 -2.02 5.29
CA VAL A 166 -13.66 -1.31 6.41
C VAL A 166 -12.68 -0.41 7.15
N CYS A 167 -13.03 0.87 7.28
CA CYS A 167 -12.29 1.83 8.09
C CYS A 167 -12.72 1.80 9.55
N ARG A 168 -11.76 1.73 10.46
CA ARG A 168 -11.95 1.75 11.92
C ARG A 168 -11.30 2.96 12.59
N CYS A 169 -11.07 4.06 11.85
CA CYS A 169 -10.34 5.22 12.37
C CYS A 169 -11.04 5.97 13.51
N GLY A 170 -12.31 5.69 13.78
CA GLY A 170 -13.07 6.32 14.88
C GLY A 170 -13.37 7.81 14.72
N SER A 171 -12.95 8.44 13.60
CA SER A 171 -13.22 9.87 13.35
C SER A 171 -14.73 10.11 13.13
N PRO A 172 -15.30 11.26 13.61
CA PRO A 172 -16.62 11.70 13.22
C PRO A 172 -16.81 11.88 11.71
N LYS A 173 -15.72 12.04 10.95
CA LYS A 173 -15.72 12.15 9.48
C LYS A 173 -15.42 10.81 8.78
N CYS A 174 -15.47 9.70 9.53
CA CYS A 174 -15.15 8.39 8.96
C CYS A 174 -16.09 8.04 7.80
N ARG A 175 -15.51 7.64 6.67
CA ARG A 175 -16.25 7.18 5.47
C ARG A 175 -16.81 5.75 5.61
N GLY A 176 -16.43 5.03 6.68
CA GLY A 176 -16.74 3.61 6.85
C GLY A 176 -15.83 2.68 6.02
N THR A 177 -15.06 3.22 5.11
CA THR A 177 -14.10 2.49 4.25
C THR A 177 -12.81 3.28 4.09
N ILE A 178 -11.68 2.59 3.80
CA ILE A 178 -10.42 3.22 3.41
C ILE A 178 -10.40 3.60 1.93
N VAL A 179 -11.36 3.11 1.13
CA VAL A 179 -11.49 3.43 -0.29
C VAL A 179 -12.01 4.85 -0.47
N GLU A 180 -11.46 5.59 -1.43
CA GLU A 180 -11.93 6.93 -1.78
C GLU A 180 -13.36 6.91 -2.34
N PRO A 181 -14.14 7.99 -2.16
CA PRO A 181 -15.42 8.10 -2.82
C PRO A 181 -15.27 8.08 -4.34
N LYS A 182 -16.21 7.43 -5.03
CA LYS A 182 -16.28 7.45 -6.50
C LYS A 182 -16.22 8.89 -7.01
N LYS A 183 -15.20 9.19 -7.83
CA LYS A 183 -15.05 10.54 -8.44
C LYS A 183 -16.19 10.77 -9.43
N THR A 184 -17.18 11.55 -9.03
CA THR A 184 -18.25 11.98 -9.95
C THR A 184 -17.67 12.92 -11.01
N ARG A 185 -17.74 12.54 -12.30
CA ARG A 185 -17.41 13.47 -13.40
C ARG A 185 -18.33 14.69 -13.28
N ARG A 186 -17.78 15.86 -12.88
CA ARG A 186 -18.50 17.12 -13.06
C ARG A 186 -18.77 17.27 -14.55
N ARG A 187 -20.04 17.18 -14.96
CA ARG A 187 -20.46 17.61 -16.30
C ARG A 187 -20.12 19.10 -16.42
N ARG A 188 -19.20 19.42 -17.33
CA ARG A 188 -18.98 20.80 -17.79
C ARG A 188 -20.13 21.18 -18.69
#